data_9ae65f5f85bb54d96afbb573af6ab041
#
_entry.id   9ae65f5f85bb54d96afbb573af6ab041
#
_cell.length_a   1.000
_cell.length_b   1.000
_cell.length_c   1.000
_cell.angle_alpha   90.00
_cell.angle_beta   90.00
_cell.angle_gamma   90.00
#
_symmetry.space_group_name_H-M   'P 1'
#
loop_
_entity.id
_entity.type
_entity.pdbx_description
1 polymer ?
#
loop_
_entity_poly.entity_id
_entity_poly.type
_entity_poly.pdbx_seq_one_letter_code
_entity_poly.pdbx_strand_id
1 'polypeptide(L)'
;MDKLPPALERKLIRLGTRLIDQKRGRRLVEPTKDRDGFWFGGGNSVRDPHDGSLYLIGRYRDAGDSRTGLTAGPRGRALAIFRSTDNGRSFAKVRTWDKSDLYCGSAVLSIEGSALRLNKRRVQVLVSTEKVRLYPRPVAAFQKPGTGVWSIDAFSATAIDRLDPQESIAPLLTSDDPAYLHLKDPNLSAGIGRQPLLLYCSHPYTWAASTSGRAALAADSCTSHGHDFFPRGPTWDVAALRITCRLPVPKTGAFAHLPSLSLYFYDGAESMHPLKSHTKGVTRPRGYSCEELGGLAYGFDRQFPRLHRLSHLQPLFVSPEGTGCSRYVSVLTEADGGLFATWQRSTSTRSQPLFGHRLTPRRVETLLS
;
A
#
# COMPACT_ATOMS: atom_id res chain seq x y z
N MET A 1 22.98 18.65 5.74
CA MET A 1 22.86 17.96 4.42
C MET A 1 21.39 17.95 4.07
N ASP A 2 21.03 18.58 2.95
CA ASP A 2 19.63 18.68 2.53
C ASP A 2 19.28 17.66 1.43
N LYS A 3 20.27 17.14 0.74
CA LYS A 3 20.14 16.13 -0.30
C LYS A 3 21.34 15.19 -0.27
N LEU A 4 21.12 13.90 -0.64
CA LEU A 4 22.20 12.93 -0.79
C LEU A 4 23.03 13.22 -2.06
N PRO A 5 24.34 12.91 -2.03
CA PRO A 5 25.14 12.84 -3.26
C PRO A 5 24.58 11.78 -4.23
N PRO A 6 24.69 11.98 -5.57
CA PRO A 6 24.19 11.03 -6.55
C PRO A 6 24.68 9.59 -6.39
N ALA A 7 25.90 9.41 -5.88
CA ALA A 7 26.45 8.08 -5.61
C ALA A 7 25.65 7.31 -4.54
N LEU A 8 25.20 8.01 -3.49
CA LEU A 8 24.38 7.42 -2.42
C LEU A 8 22.94 7.20 -2.88
N GLU A 9 22.39 8.11 -3.69
CA GLU A 9 21.06 7.91 -4.32
C GLU A 9 21.06 6.63 -5.18
N ARG A 10 22.12 6.39 -5.96
CA ARG A 10 22.27 5.13 -6.74
C ARG A 10 22.32 3.88 -5.87
N LYS A 11 22.93 3.95 -4.66
CA LYS A 11 22.92 2.82 -3.71
C LYS A 11 21.50 2.54 -3.20
N LEU A 12 20.72 3.57 -2.87
CA LEU A 12 19.31 3.41 -2.48
C LEU A 12 18.45 2.82 -3.60
N ILE A 13 18.62 3.28 -4.83
CA ILE A 13 17.95 2.70 -6.01
C ILE A 13 18.32 1.22 -6.16
N ARG A 14 19.62 0.90 -6.03
CA ARG A 14 20.10 -0.48 -6.11
C ARG A 14 19.52 -1.35 -4.98
N LEU A 15 19.49 -0.85 -3.75
CA LEU A 15 18.84 -1.55 -2.63
C LEU A 15 17.38 -1.86 -2.96
N GLY A 16 16.59 -0.86 -3.33
CA GLY A 16 15.18 -1.02 -3.64
C GLY A 16 14.94 -2.00 -4.80
N THR A 17 15.67 -1.86 -5.91
CA THR A 17 15.50 -2.72 -7.09
C THR A 17 15.97 -4.16 -6.87
N ARG A 18 16.92 -4.40 -5.96
CA ARG A 18 17.33 -5.74 -5.55
C ARG A 18 16.39 -6.35 -4.52
N LEU A 19 15.74 -5.52 -3.72
CA LEU A 19 14.74 -5.99 -2.76
C LEU A 19 13.43 -6.36 -3.47
N ILE A 20 12.98 -5.54 -4.43
CA ILE A 20 11.79 -5.82 -5.27
C ILE A 20 12.25 -6.46 -6.59
N ASP A 21 12.95 -7.57 -6.49
CA ASP A 21 13.48 -8.28 -7.66
C ASP A 21 12.35 -9.02 -8.38
N GLN A 22 11.90 -8.47 -9.51
CA GLN A 22 10.78 -9.01 -10.29
C GLN A 22 11.05 -10.42 -10.85
N LYS A 23 12.31 -10.81 -10.98
CA LYS A 23 12.71 -12.14 -11.49
C LYS A 23 12.86 -13.18 -10.38
N ARG A 24 13.28 -12.76 -9.19
CA ARG A 24 13.53 -13.62 -8.03
C ARG A 24 12.36 -13.67 -7.05
N GLY A 25 11.41 -12.76 -7.18
CA GLY A 25 10.19 -12.76 -6.38
C GLY A 25 9.46 -14.09 -6.52
N ARG A 26 9.03 -14.63 -5.39
CA ARG A 26 8.27 -15.88 -5.30
C ARG A 26 6.81 -15.56 -4.99
N ARG A 27 5.88 -16.27 -5.61
CA ARG A 27 4.46 -16.18 -5.26
C ARG A 27 4.24 -16.67 -3.84
N LEU A 28 3.54 -15.89 -3.03
CA LEU A 28 3.22 -16.20 -1.63
C LEU A 28 1.75 -16.53 -1.44
N VAL A 29 0.87 -15.76 -2.07
CA VAL A 29 -0.58 -15.95 -2.00
C VAL A 29 -1.18 -15.72 -3.39
N GLU A 30 -1.96 -16.67 -3.84
CA GLU A 30 -2.68 -16.60 -5.11
C GLU A 30 -4.00 -15.83 -4.95
N PRO A 31 -4.49 -15.15 -6.00
CA PRO A 31 -5.85 -14.66 -6.06
C PRO A 31 -6.86 -15.81 -6.13
N THR A 32 -8.15 -15.50 -6.07
CA THR A 32 -9.22 -16.52 -6.14
C THR A 32 -9.30 -17.23 -7.49
N LYS A 33 -8.83 -16.58 -8.56
CA LYS A 33 -8.71 -17.14 -9.92
C LYS A 33 -7.47 -16.57 -10.59
N ASP A 34 -6.78 -17.41 -11.39
CA ASP A 34 -5.60 -17.00 -12.16
C ASP A 34 -6.03 -16.41 -13.52
N ARG A 35 -6.66 -15.23 -13.48
CA ARG A 35 -7.05 -14.48 -14.68
C ARG A 35 -7.17 -12.98 -14.39
N ASP A 36 -7.31 -12.20 -15.43
CA ASP A 36 -7.49 -10.75 -15.37
C ASP A 36 -8.65 -10.33 -14.44
N GLY A 37 -8.41 -9.28 -13.65
CA GLY A 37 -9.37 -8.74 -12.66
C GLY A 37 -9.35 -9.44 -11.30
N PHE A 38 -8.52 -10.48 -11.08
CA PHE A 38 -8.40 -11.21 -9.82
C PHE A 38 -7.06 -10.94 -9.16
N TRP A 39 -7.10 -10.40 -7.92
CA TRP A 39 -5.93 -9.92 -7.21
C TRP A 39 -5.92 -10.39 -5.75
N PHE A 40 -4.70 -10.50 -5.19
CA PHE A 40 -4.47 -10.56 -3.75
C PHE A 40 -3.32 -9.64 -3.36
N GLY A 41 -3.52 -8.78 -2.37
CA GLY A 41 -2.50 -7.86 -1.86
C GLY A 41 -3.07 -6.65 -1.15
N GLY A 42 -2.34 -5.54 -1.13
CA GLY A 42 -2.74 -4.30 -0.48
C GLY A 42 -2.70 -4.36 1.03
N GLY A 43 -1.68 -5.03 1.58
CA GLY A 43 -1.44 -5.15 3.02
C GLY A 43 0.04 -5.16 3.34
N ASN A 44 0.39 -5.62 4.54
CA ASN A 44 1.77 -5.68 5.04
C ASN A 44 2.10 -7.02 5.67
N SER A 45 3.39 -7.22 5.93
CA SER A 45 3.90 -8.34 6.72
C SER A 45 4.42 -7.85 8.07
N VAL A 46 4.19 -8.62 9.11
CA VAL A 46 4.66 -8.37 10.48
C VAL A 46 5.17 -9.65 11.11
N ARG A 47 6.14 -9.54 12.01
CA ARG A 47 6.64 -10.67 12.79
C ARG A 47 6.06 -10.63 14.20
N ASP A 48 5.56 -11.76 14.67
CA ASP A 48 5.10 -11.91 16.03
C ASP A 48 6.32 -11.88 16.97
N PRO A 49 6.36 -10.96 17.94
CA PRO A 49 7.45 -10.88 18.90
C PRO A 49 7.49 -12.03 19.92
N HIS A 50 6.43 -12.85 20.02
CA HIS A 50 6.35 -13.94 20.99
C HIS A 50 6.89 -15.26 20.44
N ASP A 51 6.48 -15.65 19.24
CA ASP A 51 6.82 -16.96 18.66
C ASP A 51 7.65 -16.86 17.38
N GLY A 52 7.92 -15.65 16.90
CA GLY A 52 8.66 -15.41 15.66
C GLY A 52 7.90 -15.76 14.38
N SER A 53 6.63 -16.15 14.45
CA SER A 53 5.79 -16.38 13.28
C SER A 53 5.69 -15.12 12.43
N LEU A 54 5.65 -15.30 11.11
CA LEU A 54 5.43 -14.22 10.19
C LEU A 54 3.96 -14.20 9.78
N TYR A 55 3.31 -13.05 9.98
CA TYR A 55 1.95 -12.83 9.53
C TYR A 55 1.94 -11.86 8.35
N LEU A 56 1.02 -12.06 7.43
CA LEU A 56 0.69 -11.10 6.39
C LEU A 56 -0.82 -10.89 6.32
N ILE A 57 -1.21 -9.67 6.01
CA ILE A 57 -2.59 -9.30 5.76
C ILE A 57 -2.74 -8.82 4.32
N GLY A 58 -3.90 -9.01 3.73
CA GLY A 58 -4.23 -8.52 2.41
C GLY A 58 -5.68 -8.81 2.07
N ARG A 59 -6.13 -8.20 0.97
CA ARG A 59 -7.49 -8.41 0.49
C ARG A 59 -7.53 -9.21 -0.80
N TYR A 60 -8.56 -10.00 -0.95
CA TYR A 60 -8.97 -10.56 -2.23
C TYR A 60 -9.81 -9.53 -3.00
N ARG A 61 -9.48 -9.33 -4.25
CA ARG A 61 -10.30 -8.57 -5.17
C ARG A 61 -10.66 -9.46 -6.35
N ASP A 62 -11.95 -9.59 -6.60
CA ASP A 62 -12.49 -10.25 -7.77
C ASP A 62 -12.81 -9.21 -8.86
N ALA A 63 -13.17 -9.66 -10.06
CA ALA A 63 -13.45 -8.80 -11.18
C ALA A 63 -14.52 -7.74 -10.86
N GLY A 64 -14.33 -6.54 -11.37
CA GLY A 64 -15.22 -5.39 -11.22
C GLY A 64 -14.45 -4.08 -11.14
N ASP A 65 -15.06 -3.01 -11.62
CA ASP A 65 -14.46 -1.68 -11.66
C ASP A 65 -15.13 -0.74 -10.68
N SER A 66 -14.43 -0.36 -9.61
CA SER A 66 -14.90 0.60 -8.62
C SER A 66 -15.05 2.04 -9.16
N ARG A 67 -14.40 2.36 -10.27
CA ARG A 67 -14.39 3.72 -10.85
C ARG A 67 -15.68 4.05 -11.59
N THR A 68 -16.33 3.06 -12.16
CA THR A 68 -17.58 3.25 -12.93
C THR A 68 -18.83 3.11 -12.09
N GLY A 69 -18.79 2.38 -10.98
CA GLY A 69 -19.93 2.07 -10.13
C GLY A 69 -20.93 1.09 -10.75
N LEU A 70 -21.29 1.29 -11.99
CA LEU A 70 -22.36 0.55 -12.69
C LEU A 70 -22.03 -0.93 -12.92
N THR A 71 -20.77 -1.27 -13.15
CA THR A 71 -20.30 -2.64 -13.39
C THR A 71 -19.32 -3.09 -12.32
N ALA A 72 -19.60 -2.69 -11.10
CA ALA A 72 -18.66 -2.83 -10.01
C ALA A 72 -18.30 -4.29 -9.68
N GLY A 73 -19.19 -5.24 -9.95
CA GLY A 73 -18.96 -6.64 -9.66
C GLY A 73 -18.65 -6.92 -8.19
N PRO A 74 -18.05 -8.07 -7.86
CA PRO A 74 -17.70 -8.41 -6.48
C PRO A 74 -16.59 -7.54 -5.87
N ARG A 75 -15.74 -6.88 -6.67
CA ARG A 75 -14.63 -5.98 -6.23
C ARG A 75 -13.84 -6.53 -5.03
N GLY A 76 -13.47 -5.66 -4.08
CA GLY A 76 -12.82 -6.02 -2.83
C GLY A 76 -13.72 -6.92 -1.99
N ARG A 77 -13.48 -8.24 -2.07
CA ARG A 77 -14.40 -9.28 -1.60
C ARG A 77 -14.18 -9.67 -0.15
N ALA A 78 -12.92 -9.92 0.21
CA ALA A 78 -12.59 -10.43 1.54
C ALA A 78 -11.22 -9.93 2.00
N LEU A 79 -11.09 -9.66 3.28
CA LEU A 79 -9.85 -9.42 3.99
C LEU A 79 -9.36 -10.76 4.55
N ALA A 80 -8.06 -11.04 4.50
CA ALA A 80 -7.51 -12.27 5.05
C ALA A 80 -6.16 -12.04 5.73
N ILE A 81 -5.92 -12.82 6.80
CA ILE A 81 -4.63 -12.94 7.46
C ILE A 81 -4.07 -14.33 7.22
N PHE A 82 -2.80 -14.39 6.92
CA PHE A 82 -2.04 -15.60 6.72
C PHE A 82 -0.90 -15.68 7.73
N ARG A 83 -0.53 -16.90 8.13
CA ARG A 83 0.59 -17.18 9.03
C ARG A 83 1.60 -18.09 8.36
N SER A 84 2.88 -17.80 8.59
CA SER A 84 4.01 -18.64 8.24
C SER A 84 4.83 -18.97 9.48
N THR A 85 5.15 -20.24 9.68
CA THR A 85 6.06 -20.75 10.73
C THR A 85 7.40 -21.19 10.16
N ASP A 86 7.58 -21.12 8.84
CA ASP A 86 8.76 -21.52 8.09
C ASP A 86 9.54 -20.34 7.51
N ASN A 87 9.48 -19.20 8.19
CA ASN A 87 10.15 -17.96 7.84
C ASN A 87 9.71 -17.41 6.45
N GLY A 88 8.43 -17.51 6.15
CA GLY A 88 7.81 -16.96 4.93
C GLY A 88 8.01 -17.84 3.69
N ARG A 89 8.37 -19.12 3.84
CA ARG A 89 8.43 -20.07 2.72
C ARG A 89 7.04 -20.51 2.28
N SER A 90 6.13 -20.68 3.23
CA SER A 90 4.72 -20.96 2.98
C SER A 90 3.83 -20.15 3.92
N PHE A 91 2.59 -19.95 3.50
CA PHE A 91 1.61 -19.17 4.25
C PHE A 91 0.27 -19.92 4.30
N ALA A 92 -0.22 -20.20 5.51
CA ALA A 92 -1.55 -20.75 5.76
C ALA A 92 -2.52 -19.63 6.13
N LYS A 93 -3.71 -19.64 5.55
CA LYS A 93 -4.77 -18.68 5.89
C LYS A 93 -5.29 -19.00 7.29
N VAL A 94 -5.27 -18.04 8.20
CA VAL A 94 -5.71 -18.20 9.59
C VAL A 94 -6.95 -17.40 9.94
N ARG A 95 -7.22 -16.28 9.25
CA ARG A 95 -8.43 -15.48 9.42
C ARG A 95 -8.93 -14.98 8.08
N THR A 96 -10.24 -14.79 7.95
CA THR A 96 -10.86 -14.16 6.80
C THR A 96 -12.16 -13.50 7.22
N TRP A 97 -12.46 -12.35 6.62
CA TRP A 97 -13.68 -11.57 6.82
C TRP A 97 -14.19 -11.11 5.47
N ASP A 98 -15.47 -11.19 5.27
CA ASP A 98 -16.14 -10.63 4.10
C ASP A 98 -16.63 -9.19 4.36
N LYS A 99 -17.41 -8.66 3.44
CA LYS A 99 -17.92 -7.29 3.54
C LYS A 99 -18.90 -7.09 4.68
N SER A 100 -19.71 -8.11 4.98
CA SER A 100 -20.71 -8.05 6.05
C SER A 100 -20.07 -8.05 7.43
N ASP A 101 -18.97 -8.75 7.59
CA ASP A 101 -18.20 -8.77 8.85
C ASP A 101 -17.60 -7.40 9.19
N LEU A 102 -17.33 -6.57 8.17
CA LEU A 102 -16.71 -5.26 8.32
C LEU A 102 -17.73 -4.10 8.37
N TYR A 103 -18.98 -4.41 8.73
CA TYR A 103 -19.98 -3.38 8.92
C TYR A 103 -19.58 -2.42 10.04
N CYS A 104 -19.53 -1.11 9.73
CA CYS A 104 -19.18 -0.06 10.66
C CYS A 104 -20.12 1.14 10.46
N GLY A 105 -21.37 1.00 10.95
CA GLY A 105 -22.41 2.00 10.80
C GLY A 105 -22.98 2.14 9.37
N SER A 106 -22.40 1.46 8.38
CA SER A 106 -22.85 1.45 6.99
C SER A 106 -22.38 0.17 6.28
N ALA A 107 -23.16 -0.29 5.31
CA ALA A 107 -22.81 -1.45 4.49
C ALA A 107 -21.55 -1.21 3.66
N VAL A 108 -20.71 -2.23 3.55
CA VAL A 108 -19.45 -2.21 2.80
C VAL A 108 -19.67 -2.64 1.35
N LEU A 109 -19.33 -1.77 0.41
CA LEU A 109 -19.40 -2.04 -1.03
C LEU A 109 -18.14 -2.75 -1.53
N SER A 110 -16.97 -2.39 -0.96
CA SER A 110 -15.67 -2.96 -1.36
C SER A 110 -14.66 -2.83 -0.23
N ILE A 111 -13.77 -3.82 -0.10
CA ILE A 111 -12.61 -3.81 0.78
C ILE A 111 -11.38 -3.43 -0.06
N GLU A 112 -10.54 -2.52 0.46
CA GLU A 112 -9.28 -2.13 -0.18
C GLU A 112 -8.09 -2.44 0.74
N GLY A 113 -7.02 -1.64 0.68
CA GLY A 113 -5.80 -1.87 1.44
C GLY A 113 -6.02 -1.97 2.95
N SER A 114 -5.12 -2.69 3.60
CA SER A 114 -5.16 -2.97 5.03
C SER A 114 -3.77 -2.93 5.64
N ALA A 115 -3.70 -2.79 6.97
CA ALA A 115 -2.45 -2.91 7.71
C ALA A 115 -2.68 -3.70 9.01
N LEU A 116 -1.75 -4.61 9.30
CA LEU A 116 -1.69 -5.38 10.54
C LEU A 116 -0.57 -4.83 11.41
N ARG A 117 -0.85 -4.66 12.69
CA ARG A 117 0.12 -4.27 13.71
C ARG A 117 0.06 -5.25 14.87
N LEU A 118 1.21 -5.78 15.25
CA LEU A 118 1.38 -6.60 16.43
C LEU A 118 2.22 -5.87 17.46
N ASN A 119 1.78 -5.86 18.69
CA ASN A 119 2.60 -5.51 19.83
C ASN A 119 2.36 -6.55 20.95
N LYS A 120 3.15 -6.49 22.03
CA LYS A 120 3.11 -7.52 23.10
C LYS A 120 1.73 -7.71 23.75
N ARG A 121 0.79 -6.77 23.61
CA ARG A 121 -0.49 -6.78 24.32
C ARG A 121 -1.70 -6.59 23.41
N ARG A 122 -1.49 -6.30 22.13
CA ARG A 122 -2.57 -5.93 21.22
C ARG A 122 -2.24 -6.28 19.78
N VAL A 123 -3.21 -6.86 19.12
CA VAL A 123 -3.26 -6.99 17.66
C VAL A 123 -4.23 -5.94 17.14
N GLN A 124 -3.83 -5.16 16.14
CA GLN A 124 -4.66 -4.13 15.52
C GLN A 124 -4.67 -4.32 14.01
N VAL A 125 -5.85 -4.27 13.43
CA VAL A 125 -6.07 -4.23 11.98
C VAL A 125 -6.63 -2.88 11.60
N LEU A 126 -6.01 -2.25 10.60
CA LEU A 126 -6.56 -1.11 9.89
C LEU A 126 -7.03 -1.62 8.53
N VAL A 127 -8.22 -1.23 8.12
CA VAL A 127 -8.79 -1.63 6.83
C VAL A 127 -9.51 -0.47 6.18
N SER A 128 -9.30 -0.27 4.89
CA SER A 128 -10.07 0.70 4.12
C SER A 128 -11.23 0.02 3.42
N THR A 129 -12.41 0.62 3.57
CA THR A 129 -13.65 0.12 3.01
C THR A 129 -14.40 1.23 2.27
N GLU A 130 -14.99 0.91 1.13
CA GLU A 130 -16.01 1.74 0.48
C GLU A 130 -17.36 1.46 1.14
N LYS A 131 -17.96 2.49 1.69
CA LYS A 131 -19.23 2.40 2.41
C LYS A 131 -20.37 3.02 1.63
N VAL A 132 -21.58 2.51 1.82
CA VAL A 132 -22.83 3.13 1.34
C VAL A 132 -23.01 4.46 2.08
N ARG A 133 -22.40 5.50 1.52
CA ARG A 133 -22.43 6.87 2.06
C ARG A 133 -22.59 7.86 0.92
N LEU A 134 -23.39 8.89 1.15
CA LEU A 134 -23.58 9.98 0.19
C LEU A 134 -22.37 10.92 0.17
N TYR A 135 -22.11 11.48 -0.99
CA TYR A 135 -21.14 12.55 -1.13
C TYR A 135 -21.60 13.82 -0.38
N PRO A 136 -20.67 14.66 0.08
CA PRO A 136 -21.00 15.96 0.65
C PRO A 136 -21.87 16.79 -0.29
N ARG A 137 -22.80 17.59 0.26
CA ARG A 137 -23.78 18.39 -0.48
C ARG A 137 -23.22 19.15 -1.70
N PRO A 138 -22.06 19.81 -1.63
CA PRO A 138 -21.52 20.56 -2.78
C PRO A 138 -21.21 19.70 -4.01
N VAL A 139 -20.98 18.39 -3.83
CA VAL A 139 -20.56 17.46 -4.90
C VAL A 139 -21.49 16.25 -5.01
N ALA A 140 -22.62 16.25 -4.34
CA ALA A 140 -23.57 15.13 -4.30
C ALA A 140 -24.06 14.70 -5.70
N ALA A 141 -24.27 15.66 -6.60
CA ALA A 141 -24.73 15.40 -7.98
C ALA A 141 -23.70 14.62 -8.83
N PHE A 142 -22.45 14.53 -8.40
CA PHE A 142 -21.41 13.79 -9.12
C PHE A 142 -21.27 12.34 -8.66
N GLN A 143 -21.98 11.92 -7.61
CA GLN A 143 -21.91 10.55 -7.14
C GLN A 143 -22.58 9.60 -8.13
N LYS A 144 -21.80 8.64 -8.62
CA LYS A 144 -22.34 7.62 -9.55
C LYS A 144 -23.14 6.56 -8.79
N PRO A 145 -24.20 6.02 -9.39
CA PRO A 145 -24.95 4.91 -8.80
C PRO A 145 -24.04 3.73 -8.44
N GLY A 146 -24.27 3.10 -7.29
CA GLY A 146 -23.49 1.96 -6.82
C GLY A 146 -22.07 2.29 -6.30
N THR A 147 -21.75 3.58 -6.14
CA THR A 147 -20.51 4.02 -5.49
C THR A 147 -20.80 4.61 -4.10
N GLY A 148 -19.77 4.60 -3.27
CA GLY A 148 -19.82 5.13 -1.91
C GLY A 148 -18.60 5.98 -1.59
N VAL A 149 -18.32 6.14 -0.29
CA VAL A 149 -17.18 6.89 0.21
C VAL A 149 -16.22 5.95 0.92
N TRP A 150 -14.94 6.06 0.58
CA TRP A 150 -13.86 5.31 1.21
C TRP A 150 -13.42 5.96 2.52
N SER A 151 -13.26 5.12 3.54
CA SER A 151 -12.68 5.51 4.83
C SER A 151 -11.79 4.40 5.37
N ILE A 152 -11.00 4.71 6.40
CA ILE A 152 -10.18 3.75 7.11
C ILE A 152 -10.82 3.49 8.46
N ASP A 153 -11.05 2.20 8.76
CA ASP A 153 -11.55 1.72 10.03
C ASP A 153 -10.48 0.91 10.76
N ALA A 154 -10.65 0.71 12.04
CA ALA A 154 -9.77 -0.12 12.85
C ALA A 154 -10.57 -1.04 13.76
N PHE A 155 -10.04 -2.24 13.98
CA PHE A 155 -10.49 -3.17 15.01
C PHE A 155 -9.30 -3.85 15.66
N SER A 156 -9.47 -4.40 16.85
CA SER A 156 -8.35 -4.94 17.60
C SER A 156 -8.77 -6.01 18.60
N ALA A 157 -7.81 -6.86 18.98
CA ALA A 157 -7.95 -7.87 20.01
C ALA A 157 -6.63 -8.10 20.75
N THR A 158 -6.61 -9.00 21.71
CA THR A 158 -5.40 -9.42 22.42
C THR A 158 -4.55 -10.40 21.63
N ALA A 159 -5.16 -11.15 20.68
CA ALA A 159 -4.50 -12.14 19.82
C ALA A 159 -5.20 -12.22 18.47
N ILE A 160 -4.52 -12.79 17.46
CA ILE A 160 -5.04 -12.88 16.07
C ILE A 160 -6.29 -13.76 15.98
N ASP A 161 -6.34 -14.85 16.73
CA ASP A 161 -7.48 -15.76 16.78
C ASP A 161 -8.73 -15.15 17.46
N ARG A 162 -8.54 -14.07 18.23
CA ARG A 162 -9.61 -13.32 18.90
C ARG A 162 -10.06 -12.07 18.15
N LEU A 163 -9.49 -11.81 16.97
CA LEU A 163 -9.92 -10.68 16.16
C LEU A 163 -11.35 -10.88 15.67
N ASP A 164 -12.25 -10.01 16.11
CA ASP A 164 -13.62 -9.93 15.62
C ASP A 164 -13.98 -8.46 15.33
N PRO A 165 -14.17 -8.10 14.05
CA PRO A 165 -14.57 -6.74 13.70
C PRO A 165 -15.96 -6.40 14.24
N GLN A 166 -16.90 -7.35 14.34
CA GLN A 166 -18.24 -7.07 14.85
C GLN A 166 -18.25 -6.58 16.32
N GLU A 167 -17.23 -6.97 17.09
CA GLU A 167 -17.09 -6.54 18.48
C GLU A 167 -16.42 -5.18 18.64
N SER A 168 -15.52 -4.78 17.70
CA SER A 168 -14.61 -3.67 17.99
C SER A 168 -14.31 -2.74 16.81
N ILE A 169 -14.91 -2.95 15.62
CA ILE A 169 -14.63 -2.09 14.48
C ILE A 169 -15.20 -0.68 14.68
N ALA A 170 -14.34 0.32 14.47
CA ALA A 170 -14.70 1.72 14.58
C ALA A 170 -14.04 2.55 13.47
N PRO A 171 -14.67 3.67 13.04
CA PRO A 171 -14.04 4.60 12.12
C PRO A 171 -12.77 5.17 12.73
N LEU A 172 -11.67 5.13 11.96
CA LEU A 172 -10.39 5.69 12.36
C LEU A 172 -10.05 6.99 11.63
N LEU A 173 -10.27 7.01 10.31
CA LEU A 173 -9.99 8.19 9.48
C LEU A 173 -11.02 8.32 8.36
N THR A 174 -11.71 9.47 8.36
CA THR A 174 -12.74 9.84 7.39
C THR A 174 -12.47 11.25 6.88
N SER A 175 -13.07 11.59 5.73
CA SER A 175 -13.05 12.96 5.18
C SER A 175 -14.40 13.33 4.59
N ASP A 176 -14.74 14.62 4.70
CA ASP A 176 -15.85 15.27 4.03
C ASP A 176 -15.37 16.35 3.03
N ASP A 177 -14.05 16.54 2.94
CA ASP A 177 -13.45 17.46 1.96
C ASP A 177 -13.54 16.86 0.54
N PRO A 178 -14.25 17.50 -0.40
CA PRO A 178 -14.36 17.00 -1.77
C PRO A 178 -13.01 16.78 -2.48
N ALA A 179 -11.98 17.54 -2.12
CA ALA A 179 -10.64 17.40 -2.68
C ALA A 179 -9.92 16.13 -2.20
N TYR A 180 -10.32 15.60 -1.04
CA TYR A 180 -9.71 14.43 -0.38
C TYR A 180 -10.79 13.50 0.21
N LEU A 181 -11.87 13.29 -0.52
CA LEU A 181 -13.07 12.61 -0.01
C LEU A 181 -12.83 11.13 0.31
N HIS A 182 -12.03 10.46 -0.52
CA HIS A 182 -11.80 9.03 -0.39
C HIS A 182 -10.44 8.75 0.24
N LEU A 183 -10.43 8.18 1.45
CA LEU A 183 -9.22 7.80 2.17
C LEU A 183 -9.09 6.29 2.21
N LYS A 184 -7.94 5.75 1.76
CA LYS A 184 -7.73 4.30 1.68
C LYS A 184 -6.27 3.88 1.76
N ASP A 185 -6.04 2.56 1.71
CA ASP A 185 -4.73 1.92 1.65
C ASP A 185 -3.81 2.34 2.81
N PRO A 186 -4.21 2.06 4.07
CA PRO A 186 -3.39 2.38 5.23
C PRO A 186 -2.06 1.64 5.20
N ASN A 187 -0.97 2.35 5.48
CA ASN A 187 0.35 1.79 5.71
C ASN A 187 0.89 2.28 7.05
N LEU A 188 1.28 1.34 7.90
CA LEU A 188 1.84 1.62 9.21
C LEU A 188 3.36 1.61 9.16
N SER A 189 3.97 2.64 9.68
CA SER A 189 5.42 2.74 9.83
C SER A 189 5.79 3.05 11.27
N ALA A 190 6.97 2.61 11.68
CA ALA A 190 7.58 3.14 12.90
C ALA A 190 7.62 4.66 12.81
N GLY A 191 7.24 5.35 13.88
CA GLY A 191 7.13 6.80 13.88
C GLY A 191 8.48 7.49 13.67
N ILE A 192 8.41 8.69 13.13
CA ILE A 192 9.47 9.67 13.23
C ILE A 192 9.20 10.42 14.52
N GLY A 193 9.74 9.91 15.63
CA GLY A 193 9.38 10.34 17.00
C GLY A 193 8.70 9.22 17.78
N ARG A 194 7.83 9.59 18.74
CA ARG A 194 7.23 8.62 19.68
C ARG A 194 5.97 7.92 19.16
N GLN A 195 5.22 8.54 18.25
CA GLN A 195 3.96 8.00 17.76
C GLN A 195 4.15 7.27 16.42
N PRO A 196 3.47 6.13 16.19
CA PRO A 196 3.43 5.50 14.88
C PRO A 196 2.88 6.44 13.82
N LEU A 197 3.46 6.33 12.62
CA LEU A 197 3.04 7.09 11.45
C LEU A 197 2.09 6.25 10.61
N LEU A 198 0.89 6.77 10.36
CA LEU A 198 -0.03 6.25 9.37
C LEU A 198 0.16 7.02 8.06
N LEU A 199 0.52 6.31 7.01
CA LEU A 199 0.51 6.80 5.64
C LEU A 199 -0.70 6.21 4.92
N TYR A 200 -1.33 6.97 4.04
CA TYR A 200 -2.53 6.53 3.35
C TYR A 200 -2.68 7.20 1.98
N CYS A 201 -3.52 6.63 1.15
CA CYS A 201 -3.91 7.19 -0.14
C CYS A 201 -5.16 8.05 0.01
N SER A 202 -5.21 9.20 -0.64
CA SER A 202 -6.41 10.03 -0.74
C SER A 202 -6.75 10.32 -2.20
N HIS A 203 -8.06 10.40 -2.50
CA HIS A 203 -8.59 10.76 -3.81
C HIS A 203 -9.64 11.84 -3.68
N PRO A 204 -9.76 12.74 -4.66
CA PRO A 204 -10.90 13.64 -4.77
C PRO A 204 -12.18 12.85 -5.13
N TYR A 205 -13.32 13.49 -4.96
CA TYR A 205 -14.63 12.93 -5.32
C TYR A 205 -14.72 12.43 -6.78
N THR A 206 -13.93 13.02 -7.67
CA THR A 206 -13.90 12.68 -9.10
C THR A 206 -13.05 11.45 -9.44
N TRP A 207 -12.24 10.97 -8.53
CA TRP A 207 -11.23 9.92 -8.81
C TRP A 207 -10.24 10.30 -9.92
N ALA A 208 -10.06 11.58 -10.19
CA ALA A 208 -9.17 12.05 -11.25
C ALA A 208 -7.68 11.91 -10.90
N ALA A 209 -7.38 11.82 -9.62
CA ALA A 209 -6.02 11.73 -9.11
C ALA A 209 -5.96 10.99 -7.78
N SER A 210 -4.74 10.62 -7.35
CA SER A 210 -4.47 10.23 -5.97
C SER A 210 -3.23 10.90 -5.42
N THR A 211 -3.20 11.08 -4.11
CA THR A 211 -2.08 11.65 -3.35
C THR A 211 -1.82 10.83 -2.09
N SER A 212 -0.72 11.13 -1.40
CA SER A 212 -0.38 10.46 -0.14
C SER A 212 -0.63 11.37 1.05
N GLY A 213 -1.51 10.94 1.93
CA GLY A 213 -1.73 11.56 3.22
C GLY A 213 -0.87 10.97 4.33
N ARG A 214 -0.77 11.68 5.44
CA ARG A 214 -0.07 11.26 6.65
C ARG A 214 -0.84 11.62 7.90
N ALA A 215 -0.73 10.79 8.93
CA ALA A 215 -1.37 11.02 10.21
C ALA A 215 -0.55 10.43 11.35
N ALA A 216 -0.68 11.00 12.53
CA ALA A 216 -0.21 10.38 13.77
C ALA A 216 -1.27 9.39 14.26
N LEU A 217 -0.84 8.16 14.60
CA LEU A 217 -1.71 7.12 15.12
C LEU A 217 -1.50 6.95 16.61
N ALA A 218 -2.55 7.20 17.40
CA ALA A 218 -2.65 6.77 18.79
C ALA A 218 -3.22 5.35 18.87
N ALA A 219 -3.61 4.90 20.07
CA ALA A 219 -4.16 3.55 20.24
C ALA A 219 -5.44 3.33 19.41
N ASP A 220 -6.40 4.25 19.54
CA ASP A 220 -7.74 4.16 18.94
C ASP A 220 -8.17 5.45 18.21
N SER A 221 -7.23 6.35 17.97
CA SER A 221 -7.49 7.62 17.29
C SER A 221 -6.38 7.97 16.32
N CYS A 222 -6.72 8.82 15.37
CA CYS A 222 -5.82 9.24 14.32
C CYS A 222 -5.98 10.75 14.11
N THR A 223 -4.86 11.46 14.07
CA THR A 223 -4.84 12.89 13.77
C THR A 223 -4.17 13.11 12.42
N SER A 224 -4.96 13.53 11.43
CA SER A 224 -4.42 13.85 10.09
C SER A 224 -3.52 15.07 10.16
N HIS A 225 -2.40 15.01 9.41
CA HIS A 225 -1.44 16.10 9.25
C HIS A 225 -1.34 16.55 7.79
N GLY A 226 -2.31 16.17 6.96
CA GLY A 226 -2.41 16.53 5.55
C GLY A 226 -2.62 15.32 4.64
N HIS A 227 -3.26 15.57 3.51
CA HIS A 227 -3.70 14.54 2.56
C HIS A 227 -2.80 14.43 1.32
N ASP A 228 -1.79 15.31 1.16
CA ASP A 228 -0.96 15.46 -0.04
C ASP A 228 0.48 15.89 0.25
N PHE A 229 1.10 15.30 1.27
CA PHE A 229 2.44 15.73 1.70
C PHE A 229 3.59 15.39 0.72
N PHE A 230 3.37 14.48 -0.23
CA PHE A 230 4.34 14.14 -1.27
C PHE A 230 3.70 14.38 -2.64
N PRO A 231 4.15 15.40 -3.41
CA PRO A 231 3.50 15.79 -4.65
C PRO A 231 3.69 14.75 -5.75
N ARG A 232 2.70 14.64 -6.64
CA ARG A 232 2.80 13.85 -7.87
C ARG A 232 3.95 14.32 -8.74
N GLY A 233 4.50 13.39 -9.53
CA GLY A 233 5.56 13.69 -10.49
C GLY A 233 5.05 14.29 -11.80
N PRO A 234 5.95 14.75 -12.66
CA PRO A 234 5.59 15.33 -13.94
C PRO A 234 5.51 14.32 -15.09
N THR A 235 5.81 13.03 -14.84
CA THR A 235 5.97 12.02 -15.89
C THR A 235 5.03 10.83 -15.66
N TRP A 236 5.54 9.69 -15.30
CA TRP A 236 4.82 8.43 -15.19
C TRP A 236 3.89 8.35 -13.95
N ASP A 237 4.08 9.20 -12.96
CA ASP A 237 3.31 9.28 -11.72
C ASP A 237 2.48 10.59 -11.63
N VAL A 238 2.05 11.10 -12.78
CA VAL A 238 1.38 12.40 -12.90
C VAL A 238 -0.07 12.37 -12.44
N ALA A 239 -0.77 11.26 -12.55
CA ALA A 239 -2.16 11.15 -12.11
C ALA A 239 -2.30 10.51 -10.74
N ALA A 240 -1.47 9.52 -10.42
CA ALA A 240 -1.55 8.81 -9.15
C ALA A 240 -0.22 8.78 -8.44
N LEU A 241 -0.28 8.93 -7.12
CA LEU A 241 0.83 8.71 -6.22
C LEU A 241 0.31 8.20 -4.88
N ARG A 242 0.87 7.08 -4.41
CA ARG A 242 0.54 6.48 -3.11
C ARG A 242 1.80 5.91 -2.48
N ILE A 243 2.23 6.43 -1.32
CA ILE A 243 3.29 5.81 -0.55
C ILE A 243 2.74 4.55 0.10
N THR A 244 3.43 3.43 -0.12
CA THR A 244 3.03 2.09 0.35
C THR A 244 3.91 1.55 1.45
N CYS A 245 5.15 2.06 1.59
CA CYS A 245 6.05 1.63 2.65
C CYS A 245 7.11 2.69 2.94
N ARG A 246 7.44 2.87 4.22
CA ARG A 246 8.64 3.57 4.69
C ARG A 246 9.60 2.56 5.30
N LEU A 247 10.81 2.50 4.78
CA LEU A 247 11.90 1.66 5.27
C LEU A 247 12.99 2.56 5.87
N PRO A 248 13.22 2.57 7.19
CA PRO A 248 14.42 3.18 7.75
C PRO A 248 15.67 2.57 7.10
N VAL A 249 16.55 3.40 6.55
CA VAL A 249 17.77 2.90 5.90
C VAL A 249 18.74 2.40 6.97
N PRO A 250 19.22 1.14 6.87
CA PRO A 250 20.16 0.58 7.83
C PRO A 250 21.43 1.41 7.94
N LYS A 251 21.92 1.61 9.18
CA LYS A 251 23.15 2.32 9.51
C LYS A 251 24.38 1.46 9.24
N THR A 252 24.61 1.12 7.97
CA THR A 252 25.73 0.28 7.53
C THR A 252 26.38 0.82 6.26
N GLY A 253 27.57 0.38 5.95
CA GLY A 253 28.31 0.81 4.77
C GLY A 253 28.44 2.33 4.66
N ALA A 254 28.19 2.88 3.49
CA ALA A 254 28.26 4.33 3.23
C ALA A 254 27.20 5.16 3.99
N PHE A 255 26.22 4.51 4.64
CA PHE A 255 25.16 5.16 5.41
C PHE A 255 25.39 5.13 6.93
N ALA A 256 26.47 4.51 7.41
CA ALA A 256 26.75 4.31 8.84
C ALA A 256 26.73 5.61 9.65
N HIS A 257 27.38 6.65 9.13
CA HIS A 257 27.58 7.93 9.81
C HIS A 257 26.64 9.06 9.34
N LEU A 258 25.75 8.78 8.38
CA LEU A 258 24.81 9.79 7.91
C LEU A 258 23.71 10.06 8.95
N PRO A 259 23.04 11.22 8.93
CA PRO A 259 21.78 11.41 9.67
C PRO A 259 20.77 10.33 9.34
N SER A 260 19.87 10.02 10.27
CA SER A 260 18.82 9.04 10.01
C SER A 260 17.96 9.46 8.82
N LEU A 261 17.75 8.53 7.91
CA LEU A 261 16.96 8.71 6.70
C LEU A 261 16.17 7.44 6.39
N SER A 262 15.11 7.60 5.63
CA SER A 262 14.24 6.51 5.22
C SER A 262 14.06 6.47 3.72
N LEU A 263 13.93 5.27 3.19
CA LEU A 263 13.53 4.99 1.82
C LEU A 263 12.00 4.80 1.78
N TYR A 264 11.35 5.44 0.83
CA TYR A 264 9.91 5.37 0.63
C TYR A 264 9.62 4.68 -0.69
N PHE A 265 8.85 3.59 -0.62
CA PHE A 265 8.28 2.94 -1.78
C PHE A 265 6.93 3.58 -2.07
N TYR A 266 6.66 3.84 -3.34
CA TYR A 266 5.38 4.41 -3.74
C TYR A 266 4.91 3.83 -5.06
N ASP A 267 3.61 3.83 -5.25
CA ASP A 267 2.95 3.50 -6.51
C ASP A 267 2.56 4.77 -7.23
N GLY A 268 2.64 4.75 -8.55
CA GLY A 268 2.24 5.86 -9.40
C GLY A 268 1.64 5.38 -10.72
N ALA A 269 0.89 6.25 -11.38
CA ALA A 269 0.31 5.99 -12.70
C ALA A 269 0.16 7.28 -13.52
N GLU A 270 0.20 7.14 -14.85
CA GLU A 270 -0.02 8.25 -15.79
C GLU A 270 -1.48 8.65 -15.93
N SER A 271 -2.40 7.74 -15.65
CA SER A 271 -3.85 7.97 -15.76
C SER A 271 -4.59 7.10 -14.75
N MET A 272 -5.69 7.62 -14.22
CA MET A 272 -6.61 6.88 -13.36
C MET A 272 -7.66 6.08 -14.15
N HIS A 273 -7.75 6.29 -15.46
CA HIS A 273 -8.74 5.63 -16.32
C HIS A 273 -8.08 4.84 -17.44
N PRO A 274 -8.57 3.62 -17.79
CA PRO A 274 -8.11 2.88 -18.93
C PRO A 274 -8.29 3.67 -20.23
N LEU A 275 -7.30 3.65 -21.13
CA LEU A 275 -7.42 4.32 -22.44
C LEU A 275 -8.58 3.79 -23.27
N LYS A 276 -8.88 2.50 -23.15
CA LYS A 276 -10.01 1.87 -23.86
C LYS A 276 -11.36 2.50 -23.52
N SER A 277 -11.46 3.20 -22.40
CA SER A 277 -12.65 3.97 -22.03
C SER A 277 -12.86 5.23 -22.87
N HIS A 278 -11.86 5.63 -23.66
CA HIS A 278 -11.87 6.81 -24.50
C HIS A 278 -11.96 6.46 -25.99
N THR A 279 -12.96 5.67 -26.38
CA THR A 279 -13.13 5.18 -27.77
C THR A 279 -13.23 6.30 -28.82
N LYS A 280 -13.60 7.51 -28.41
CA LYS A 280 -13.67 8.71 -29.26
C LYS A 280 -12.58 9.74 -28.93
N GLY A 281 -11.69 9.42 -28.01
CA GLY A 281 -10.62 10.31 -27.61
C GLY A 281 -9.43 10.30 -28.55
N VAL A 282 -8.55 11.28 -28.40
CA VAL A 282 -7.29 11.33 -29.15
C VAL A 282 -6.38 10.22 -28.71
N THR A 283 -6.00 9.35 -29.64
CA THR A 283 -4.95 8.35 -29.42
C THR A 283 -3.60 9.03 -29.43
N ARG A 284 -2.81 8.84 -28.38
CA ARG A 284 -1.45 9.36 -28.29
C ARG A 284 -0.48 8.29 -27.82
N PRO A 285 0.76 8.29 -28.26
CA PRO A 285 1.80 7.44 -27.71
C PRO A 285 1.99 7.73 -26.22
N ARG A 286 2.28 6.68 -25.44
CA ARG A 286 2.59 6.79 -24.01
C ARG A 286 3.66 5.81 -23.62
N GLY A 287 4.42 6.16 -22.60
CA GLY A 287 5.41 5.26 -22.05
C GLY A 287 4.80 4.17 -21.20
N TYR A 288 3.75 4.51 -20.42
CA TYR A 288 3.10 3.60 -19.47
C TYR A 288 1.59 3.79 -19.52
N SER A 289 0.87 2.87 -18.90
CA SER A 289 -0.60 2.89 -18.90
C SER A 289 -1.17 3.41 -17.58
N CYS A 290 -2.45 3.20 -17.38
CA CYS A 290 -3.13 3.44 -16.11
C CYS A 290 -2.80 2.42 -15.01
N GLU A 291 -1.92 1.45 -15.28
CA GLU A 291 -1.44 0.52 -14.27
C GLU A 291 -0.58 1.22 -13.23
N GLU A 292 -0.74 0.79 -12.00
CA GLU A 292 0.09 1.29 -10.90
C GLU A 292 1.45 0.59 -10.93
N LEU A 293 2.49 1.40 -11.08
CA LEU A 293 3.89 1.00 -11.18
C LEU A 293 4.65 1.56 -9.98
N GLY A 294 5.75 0.90 -9.62
CA GLY A 294 6.46 1.27 -8.39
C GLY A 294 7.62 2.22 -8.59
N GLY A 295 7.77 3.14 -7.64
CA GLY A 295 8.86 4.11 -7.57
C GLY A 295 9.49 4.20 -6.19
N LEU A 296 10.54 5.02 -6.09
CA LEU A 296 11.29 5.29 -4.87
C LEU A 296 11.45 6.77 -4.61
N ALA A 297 11.42 7.12 -3.34
CA ALA A 297 11.85 8.41 -2.79
C ALA A 297 12.64 8.18 -1.50
N TYR A 298 13.40 9.17 -1.04
CA TYR A 298 14.03 9.15 0.28
C TYR A 298 13.80 10.47 1.01
N GLY A 299 13.96 10.46 2.31
CA GLY A 299 13.95 11.68 3.13
C GLY A 299 14.76 11.50 4.40
N PHE A 300 15.40 12.59 4.85
CA PHE A 300 16.00 12.62 6.18
C PHE A 300 14.90 12.70 7.24
N ASP A 301 14.94 11.82 8.23
CA ASP A 301 13.87 11.70 9.23
C ASP A 301 13.59 13.02 9.96
N ARG A 302 14.64 13.81 10.26
CA ARG A 302 14.51 15.14 10.88
C ARG A 302 13.85 16.19 9.99
N GLN A 303 13.78 15.95 8.67
CA GLN A 303 13.20 16.87 7.68
C GLN A 303 11.83 16.39 7.18
N PHE A 304 11.34 15.26 7.70
CA PHE A 304 10.02 14.77 7.33
C PHE A 304 8.94 15.86 7.59
N PRO A 305 8.04 16.10 6.62
CA PRO A 305 7.64 15.28 5.49
C PRO A 305 8.35 15.57 4.16
N ARG A 306 9.47 16.28 4.14
CA ARG A 306 10.21 16.56 2.90
C ARG A 306 10.85 15.29 2.35
N LEU A 307 10.47 14.91 1.12
CA LEU A 307 11.01 13.75 0.41
C LEU A 307 11.66 14.16 -0.91
N HIS A 308 12.64 13.36 -1.33
CA HIS A 308 13.34 13.48 -2.59
C HIS A 308 13.03 12.27 -3.46
N ARG A 309 12.42 12.48 -4.62
CA ARG A 309 12.11 11.42 -5.59
C ARG A 309 13.40 10.85 -6.19
N LEU A 310 13.47 9.52 -6.33
CA LEU A 310 14.56 8.81 -7.01
C LEU A 310 14.16 8.33 -8.41
N SER A 311 12.88 8.17 -8.67
CA SER A 311 12.31 7.70 -9.94
C SER A 311 11.63 8.85 -10.70
N HIS A 312 12.41 9.83 -11.14
CA HIS A 312 11.88 11.06 -11.78
C HIS A 312 11.27 10.81 -13.16
N LEU A 313 11.94 10.05 -14.02
CA LEU A 313 11.59 9.92 -15.44
C LEU A 313 10.82 8.65 -15.75
N GLN A 314 11.02 7.61 -14.96
CA GLN A 314 10.43 6.30 -15.20
C GLN A 314 10.24 5.54 -13.90
N PRO A 315 9.29 4.58 -13.83
CA PRO A 315 9.14 3.69 -12.69
C PRO A 315 10.37 2.77 -12.57
N LEU A 316 10.62 2.30 -11.34
CA LEU A 316 11.70 1.37 -11.04
C LEU A 316 11.21 -0.08 -10.93
N PHE A 317 9.92 -0.25 -10.63
CA PHE A 317 9.31 -1.57 -10.46
C PHE A 317 8.17 -1.74 -11.46
N VAL A 318 8.42 -2.56 -12.47
CA VAL A 318 7.46 -2.92 -13.51
C VAL A 318 7.48 -4.44 -13.63
N SER A 319 6.31 -5.09 -13.58
CA SER A 319 6.24 -6.52 -13.85
C SER A 319 6.69 -6.80 -15.29
N PRO A 320 7.54 -7.82 -15.52
CA PRO A 320 7.88 -8.22 -16.88
C PRO A 320 6.72 -8.92 -17.63
N GLU A 321 5.59 -9.13 -16.95
CA GLU A 321 4.47 -9.91 -17.46
C GLU A 321 3.15 -9.13 -17.39
N GLY A 322 2.18 -9.57 -18.18
CA GLY A 322 0.80 -9.10 -18.15
C GLY A 322 0.66 -7.61 -18.42
N THR A 323 0.09 -6.86 -17.49
CA THR A 323 -0.16 -5.42 -17.62
C THR A 323 1.03 -4.54 -17.20
N GLY A 324 2.10 -5.14 -16.67
CA GLY A 324 3.22 -4.39 -16.08
C GLY A 324 3.01 -3.97 -14.62
N CYS A 325 1.81 -4.13 -14.08
CA CYS A 325 1.48 -3.74 -12.70
C CYS A 325 2.49 -4.30 -11.68
N SER A 326 3.00 -3.41 -10.80
CA SER A 326 3.86 -3.76 -9.66
C SER A 326 3.65 -2.73 -8.58
N ARG A 327 2.94 -3.08 -7.50
CA ARG A 327 2.41 -2.14 -6.52
C ARG A 327 2.29 -2.72 -5.12
N TYR A 328 1.88 -1.90 -4.14
CA TYR A 328 1.66 -2.28 -2.75
C TYR A 328 2.89 -2.92 -2.11
N VAL A 329 4.05 -2.31 -2.33
CA VAL A 329 5.27 -2.76 -1.67
C VAL A 329 5.15 -2.58 -0.17
N SER A 330 5.45 -3.64 0.58
CA SER A 330 5.64 -3.62 2.03
C SER A 330 6.98 -4.26 2.37
N VAL A 331 7.71 -3.68 3.31
CA VAL A 331 9.02 -4.19 3.75
C VAL A 331 9.03 -4.36 5.25
N LEU A 332 9.38 -5.55 5.69
CA LEU A 332 9.68 -5.88 7.08
C LEU A 332 11.19 -5.93 7.26
N THR A 333 11.70 -5.17 8.24
CA THR A 333 13.08 -5.31 8.71
C THR A 333 13.12 -6.42 9.75
N GLU A 334 13.94 -7.42 9.52
CA GLU A 334 14.15 -8.55 10.42
C GLU A 334 15.12 -8.17 11.57
N ALA A 335 15.06 -8.92 12.66
CA ALA A 335 15.88 -8.66 13.85
C ALA A 335 17.39 -8.78 13.57
N ASP A 336 17.78 -9.61 12.59
CA ASP A 336 19.17 -9.78 12.15
C ASP A 336 19.63 -8.69 11.18
N GLY A 337 18.76 -7.75 10.79
CA GLY A 337 19.02 -6.71 9.80
C GLY A 337 18.74 -7.12 8.35
N GLY A 338 18.22 -8.32 8.12
CA GLY A 338 17.69 -8.74 6.83
C GLY A 338 16.42 -7.97 6.47
N LEU A 339 16.03 -8.02 5.21
CA LEU A 339 14.81 -7.38 4.71
C LEU A 339 13.92 -8.41 4.02
N PHE A 340 12.64 -8.44 4.38
CA PHE A 340 11.62 -9.22 3.71
C PHE A 340 10.60 -8.28 3.07
N ALA A 341 10.50 -8.31 1.75
CA ALA A 341 9.57 -7.49 1.00
C ALA A 341 8.44 -8.33 0.41
N THR A 342 7.25 -7.74 0.36
CA THR A 342 6.09 -8.26 -0.37
C THR A 342 5.55 -7.20 -1.32
N TRP A 343 5.03 -7.61 -2.47
CA TRP A 343 4.37 -6.72 -3.43
C TRP A 343 3.39 -7.49 -4.30
N GLN A 344 2.39 -6.81 -4.80
CA GLN A 344 1.45 -7.34 -5.79
C GLN A 344 2.00 -7.08 -7.19
N ARG A 345 2.00 -8.07 -8.07
CA ARG A 345 2.42 -7.88 -9.47
C ARG A 345 1.55 -8.65 -10.45
N SER A 346 1.45 -8.14 -11.68
CA SER A 346 0.79 -8.81 -12.79
C SER A 346 1.58 -10.03 -13.27
N THR A 347 0.85 -11.05 -13.70
CA THR A 347 1.37 -12.29 -14.32
C THR A 347 0.99 -12.35 -15.80
N SER A 348 1.45 -13.36 -16.52
CA SER A 348 1.10 -13.60 -17.92
C SER A 348 -0.42 -13.73 -18.16
N THR A 349 -1.16 -14.24 -17.18
CA THR A 349 -2.63 -14.32 -17.20
C THR A 349 -3.32 -13.01 -16.82
N ARG A 350 -2.56 -11.95 -16.49
CA ARG A 350 -3.00 -10.67 -15.93
C ARG A 350 -3.63 -10.76 -14.54
N SER A 351 -3.60 -11.93 -13.89
CA SER A 351 -3.87 -12.02 -12.47
C SER A 351 -2.79 -11.28 -11.67
N GLN A 352 -3.10 -10.90 -10.43
CA GLN A 352 -2.14 -10.17 -9.60
C GLN A 352 -2.01 -10.82 -8.21
N PRO A 353 -1.24 -11.93 -8.11
CA PRO A 353 -0.89 -12.53 -6.82
C PRO A 353 0.07 -11.66 -6.01
N LEU A 354 0.21 -12.01 -4.72
CA LEU A 354 1.24 -11.45 -3.85
C LEU A 354 2.56 -12.18 -4.05
N PHE A 355 3.60 -11.42 -4.29
CA PHE A 355 4.99 -11.89 -4.37
C PHE A 355 5.77 -11.49 -3.12
N GLY A 356 6.85 -12.20 -2.86
CA GLY A 356 7.81 -11.84 -1.81
C GLY A 356 9.23 -12.20 -2.18
N HIS A 357 10.17 -11.43 -1.60
CA HIS A 357 11.60 -11.65 -1.74
C HIS A 357 12.34 -11.22 -0.47
N ARG A 358 13.49 -11.84 -0.22
CA ARG A 358 14.30 -11.57 0.97
C ARG A 358 15.73 -11.22 0.60
N LEU A 359 16.27 -10.21 1.28
CA LEU A 359 17.69 -9.92 1.31
C LEU A 359 18.28 -10.30 2.68
N THR A 360 19.38 -11.03 2.67
CA THR A 360 20.15 -11.32 3.88
C THR A 360 20.84 -10.06 4.41
N PRO A 361 21.18 -9.99 5.71
CA PRO A 361 21.92 -8.85 6.29
C PRO A 361 23.19 -8.52 5.51
N ARG A 362 24.00 -9.54 5.19
CA ARG A 362 25.22 -9.37 4.39
C ARG A 362 24.94 -8.76 3.00
N ARG A 363 23.81 -9.14 2.38
CA ARG A 363 23.45 -8.57 1.07
C ARG A 363 23.02 -7.12 1.18
N VAL A 364 22.27 -6.78 2.23
CA VAL A 364 21.88 -5.38 2.53
C VAL A 364 23.13 -4.52 2.72
N GLU A 365 24.07 -4.97 3.56
CA GLU A 365 25.34 -4.29 3.78
C GLU A 365 26.13 -4.09 2.48
N THR A 366 26.30 -5.14 1.67
CA THR A 366 27.00 -5.05 0.37
C THR A 366 26.35 -4.03 -0.58
N LEU A 367 25.03 -3.89 -0.56
CA LEU A 367 24.30 -2.95 -1.42
C LEU A 367 24.46 -1.50 -0.95
N LEU A 368 24.67 -1.29 0.35
CA LEU A 368 24.84 0.01 0.97
C LEU A 368 26.31 0.42 1.13
N SER A 369 27.25 -0.50 0.97
CA SER A 369 28.70 -0.23 0.92
C SER A 369 29.12 0.25 -0.47
#